data_0958d6e9a0500d76dad5e9cba8c3ef9f
#
_entry.id   0958d6e9a0500d76dad5e9cba8c3ef9f
#
_cell.length_a   1.000
_cell.length_b   1.000
_cell.length_c   1.000
_cell.angle_alpha   90.00
_cell.angle_beta   90.00
_cell.angle_gamma   90.00
#
_symmetry.space_group_name_H-M   'P 1'
#
loop_
_entity.id
_entity.type
_entity.pdbx_description
1 polymer ?
#
loop_
_entity_poly.entity_id
_entity_poly.type
_entity_poly.pdbx_seq_one_letter_code
_entity_poly.pdbx_strand_id
1 'polypeptide(L)'
;MDSWEPVDIYQSTDKQDEAYAEALRAVEPYKERTRVHRNWTSDAAHAFEDLSLDFVYVDASHDYRNCRADLIDWWKKVKVGGLFAGNDYFTGHVPAAGVTFGVKDAVDEFAAARNLRVYVTAGNDPDGCCPDWYVLKCGV
;
A
#
# COMPACT_ATOMS: atom_id res chain seq x y z
N MET A 1 -0.20 3.83 2.15
CA MET A 1 0.07 3.90 3.60
C MET A 1 1.36 3.17 3.84
N ASP A 2 2.27 3.79 4.53
CA ASP A 2 3.64 3.30 4.72
C ASP A 2 3.81 2.77 6.15
N SER A 3 4.58 1.69 6.34
CA SER A 3 4.95 1.23 7.65
C SER A 3 6.27 1.90 8.05
N TRP A 4 6.25 2.70 9.08
CA TRP A 4 7.43 3.40 9.60
C TRP A 4 8.29 2.53 10.54
N GLU A 5 7.94 1.27 10.68
CA GLU A 5 8.76 0.30 11.39
C GLU A 5 9.68 -0.44 10.42
N PRO A 6 10.91 -0.76 10.81
CA PRO A 6 11.84 -1.49 9.95
C PRO A 6 11.28 -2.88 9.63
N VAL A 7 10.78 -3.06 8.43
CA VAL A 7 10.28 -4.36 7.94
C VAL A 7 11.39 -5.14 7.26
N ASP A 8 12.42 -4.44 6.81
CA ASP A 8 13.57 -5.00 6.13
C ASP A 8 14.83 -4.87 6.97
N ILE A 9 15.67 -5.89 6.93
CA ILE A 9 17.01 -5.90 7.55
C ILE A 9 17.94 -4.78 7.03
N TYR A 10 17.54 -4.07 5.99
CA TYR A 10 18.30 -2.99 5.38
C TYR A 10 17.91 -1.59 5.86
N GLN A 11 16.82 -1.44 6.60
CA GLN A 11 16.39 -0.13 7.12
C GLN A 11 16.68 -0.05 8.62
N SER A 12 17.63 0.79 9.00
CA SER A 12 17.89 1.08 10.41
C SER A 12 16.77 1.97 10.97
N THR A 13 16.51 1.84 12.27
CA THR A 13 15.55 2.69 12.99
C THR A 13 15.83 4.18 12.76
N ASP A 14 17.10 4.58 12.70
CA ASP A 14 17.52 5.97 12.48
C ASP A 14 17.04 6.50 11.12
N LYS A 15 17.12 5.67 10.05
CA LYS A 15 16.63 6.06 8.71
C LYS A 15 15.12 6.19 8.66
N GLN A 16 14.41 5.33 9.38
CA GLN A 16 12.95 5.41 9.50
C GLN A 16 12.53 6.67 10.26
N ASP A 17 13.25 7.04 11.31
CA ASP A 17 13.00 8.26 12.07
C ASP A 17 13.26 9.52 11.23
N GLU A 18 14.32 9.52 10.42
CA GLU A 18 14.62 10.61 9.48
C GLU A 18 13.52 10.74 8.41
N ALA A 19 13.11 9.63 7.78
CA ALA A 19 12.05 9.61 6.78
C ALA A 19 10.70 10.08 7.37
N TYR A 20 10.37 9.64 8.58
CA TYR A 20 9.17 10.10 9.28
C TYR A 20 9.23 11.62 9.56
N ALA A 21 10.36 12.13 10.04
CA ALA A 21 10.53 13.56 10.28
C ALA A 21 10.44 14.37 8.98
N GLU A 22 10.93 13.84 7.86
CA GLU A 22 10.80 14.46 6.55
C GLU A 22 9.35 14.49 6.08
N ALA A 23 8.63 13.38 6.22
CA ALA A 23 7.20 13.31 5.90
C ALA A 23 6.38 14.32 6.71
N LEU A 24 6.64 14.45 8.01
CA LEU A 24 5.99 15.46 8.84
C LEU A 24 6.25 16.89 8.35
N ARG A 25 7.49 17.20 7.95
CA ARG A 25 7.82 18.51 7.37
C ARG A 25 7.11 18.75 6.04
N ALA A 26 7.03 17.75 5.19
CA ALA A 26 6.37 17.85 3.89
C ALA A 26 4.86 18.10 4.01
N VAL A 27 4.20 17.54 5.01
CA VAL A 27 2.75 17.71 5.22
C VAL A 27 2.38 18.90 6.11
N GLU A 28 3.34 19.54 6.78
CA GLU A 28 3.08 20.68 7.70
C GLU A 28 2.23 21.80 7.06
N PRO A 29 2.43 22.21 5.80
CA PRO A 29 1.58 23.22 5.15
C PRO A 29 0.11 22.76 4.99
N TYR A 30 -0.15 21.46 5.15
CA TYR A 30 -1.45 20.83 4.92
C TYR A 30 -2.02 20.16 6.19
N LYS A 31 -1.48 20.46 7.37
CA LYS A 31 -1.82 19.82 8.65
C LYS A 31 -3.32 19.83 8.98
N GLU A 32 -4.05 20.85 8.55
CA GLU A 32 -5.50 20.96 8.79
C GLU A 32 -6.31 19.87 8.07
N ARG A 33 -5.73 19.26 7.03
CA ARG A 33 -6.35 18.20 6.22
C ARG A 33 -5.54 16.92 6.14
N THR A 34 -4.44 16.82 6.90
CA THR A 34 -3.53 15.67 6.89
C THR A 34 -3.41 15.11 8.30
N ARG A 35 -3.39 13.79 8.39
CA ARG A 35 -3.07 13.06 9.62
C ARG A 35 -2.03 12.01 9.29
N VAL A 36 -0.97 11.96 10.08
CA VAL A 36 0.09 10.95 9.95
C VAL A 36 -0.07 9.96 11.09
N HIS A 37 -0.20 8.68 10.74
CA HIS A 37 -0.25 7.58 11.70
C HIS A 37 1.04 6.78 11.59
N ARG A 38 1.83 6.75 12.67
CA ARG A 38 3.05 5.93 12.75
C ARG A 38 2.70 4.61 13.43
N ASN A 39 2.20 3.67 12.65
CA ASN A 39 1.80 2.34 13.10
C ASN A 39 2.03 1.32 12.00
N TRP A 40 1.96 0.04 12.36
CA TRP A 40 1.76 -1.01 11.38
C TRP A 40 0.49 -0.74 10.57
N THR A 41 0.53 -1.04 9.29
CA THR A 41 -0.58 -0.74 8.38
C THR A 41 -1.89 -1.40 8.82
N SER A 42 -1.85 -2.65 9.30
CA SER A 42 -3.01 -3.35 9.86
C SER A 42 -3.59 -2.65 11.10
N ASP A 43 -2.71 -2.15 12.00
CA ASP A 43 -3.16 -1.40 13.18
C ASP A 43 -3.76 -0.05 12.81
N ALA A 44 -3.15 0.63 11.83
CA ALA A 44 -3.66 1.89 11.33
C ALA A 44 -5.07 1.73 10.70
N ALA A 45 -5.36 0.60 10.04
CA ALA A 45 -6.67 0.33 9.48
C ALA A 45 -7.79 0.33 10.53
N HIS A 46 -7.50 -0.06 11.77
CA HIS A 46 -8.47 -0.04 12.86
C HIS A 46 -8.91 1.37 13.29
N ALA A 47 -8.15 2.41 12.93
CA ALA A 47 -8.51 3.79 13.21
C ALA A 47 -9.59 4.35 12.26
N PHE A 48 -9.97 3.60 11.23
CA PHE A 48 -10.95 4.02 10.24
C PHE A 48 -12.20 3.15 10.31
N GLU A 49 -13.35 3.78 10.15
CA GLU A 49 -14.62 3.06 10.01
C GLU A 49 -14.69 2.33 8.66
N ASP A 50 -15.43 1.23 8.61
CA ASP A 50 -15.68 0.53 7.36
C ASP A 50 -16.46 1.43 6.39
N LEU A 51 -16.16 1.34 5.10
CA LEU A 51 -16.79 2.14 4.05
C LEU A 51 -16.67 3.67 4.26
N SER A 52 -15.57 4.14 4.86
CA SER A 52 -15.36 5.56 5.15
C SER A 52 -14.43 6.28 4.16
N LEU A 53 -13.60 5.53 3.42
CA LEU A 53 -12.57 6.09 2.55
C LEU A 53 -12.98 6.06 1.08
N ASP A 54 -12.83 7.17 0.39
CA ASP A 54 -13.08 7.28 -1.06
C ASP A 54 -11.94 6.66 -1.89
N PHE A 55 -10.72 6.68 -1.32
CA PHE A 55 -9.51 6.20 -1.95
C PHE A 55 -8.55 5.61 -0.92
N VAL A 56 -7.94 4.49 -1.25
CA VAL A 56 -6.81 3.91 -0.51
C VAL A 56 -5.72 3.53 -1.49
N TYR A 57 -4.47 3.86 -1.15
CA TYR A 57 -3.29 3.47 -1.90
C TYR A 57 -2.35 2.70 -0.98
N VAL A 58 -2.07 1.44 -1.31
CA VAL A 58 -1.25 0.52 -0.53
C VAL A 58 0.17 0.53 -1.11
N ASP A 59 1.12 0.96 -0.31
CA ASP A 59 2.54 0.95 -0.62
C ASP A 59 3.31 0.74 0.68
N ALA A 60 3.35 -0.50 1.16
CA ALA A 60 3.95 -0.87 2.44
C ALA A 60 4.87 -2.09 2.29
N SER A 61 4.47 -3.26 2.77
CA SER A 61 5.26 -4.48 2.60
C SER A 61 5.06 -5.11 1.22
N HIS A 62 6.16 -5.53 0.61
CA HIS A 62 6.14 -6.11 -0.74
C HIS A 62 6.01 -7.64 -0.74
N ASP A 63 6.17 -8.30 0.41
CA ASP A 63 5.99 -9.74 0.50
C ASP A 63 4.49 -10.13 0.40
N TYR A 64 4.23 -11.31 -0.15
CA TYR A 64 2.87 -11.81 -0.38
C TYR A 64 2.00 -11.80 0.87
N ARG A 65 2.55 -12.24 2.02
CA ARG A 65 1.77 -12.43 3.24
C ARG A 65 1.26 -11.10 3.81
N ASN A 66 2.16 -10.13 3.94
CA ASN A 66 1.84 -8.83 4.50
C ASN A 66 0.99 -8.02 3.53
N CYS A 67 1.32 -8.01 2.23
CA CYS A 67 0.50 -7.38 1.21
C CYS A 67 -0.94 -7.94 1.21
N ARG A 68 -1.10 -9.27 1.27
CA ARG A 68 -2.42 -9.90 1.34
C ARG A 68 -3.22 -9.47 2.57
N ALA A 69 -2.58 -9.32 3.72
CA ALA A 69 -3.22 -8.83 4.94
C ALA A 69 -3.72 -7.40 4.76
N ASP A 70 -2.87 -6.52 4.23
CA ASP A 70 -3.22 -5.13 3.95
C ASP A 70 -4.40 -5.01 2.98
N LEU A 71 -4.40 -5.80 1.91
CA LEU A 71 -5.51 -5.82 0.96
C LEU A 71 -6.84 -6.17 1.65
N ILE A 72 -6.85 -7.14 2.57
CA ILE A 72 -8.05 -7.56 3.28
C ILE A 72 -8.54 -6.48 4.24
N ASP A 73 -7.65 -5.86 4.99
CA ASP A 73 -8.04 -4.91 6.03
C ASP A 73 -8.44 -3.56 5.46
N TRP A 74 -7.68 -3.05 4.49
CA TRP A 74 -7.98 -1.76 3.87
C TRP A 74 -9.16 -1.81 2.90
N TRP A 75 -9.41 -2.94 2.23
CA TRP A 75 -10.61 -3.08 1.40
C TRP A 75 -11.90 -2.80 2.13
N LYS A 76 -12.00 -3.19 3.40
CA LYS A 76 -13.19 -2.94 4.23
C LYS A 76 -13.45 -1.45 4.37
N LYS A 77 -12.39 -0.65 4.39
CA LYS A 77 -12.43 0.80 4.61
C LYS A 77 -12.84 1.60 3.39
N VAL A 78 -12.62 1.06 2.19
CA VAL A 78 -13.00 1.72 0.94
C VAL A 78 -14.51 1.72 0.77
N LYS A 79 -15.09 2.86 0.40
CA LYS A 79 -16.52 3.01 0.05
C LYS A 79 -16.89 2.21 -1.17
N VAL A 80 -18.18 1.87 -1.32
CA VAL A 80 -18.74 1.48 -2.62
C VAL A 80 -18.63 2.66 -3.58
N GLY A 81 -18.10 2.41 -4.78
CA GLY A 81 -17.73 3.45 -5.75
C GLY A 81 -16.31 4.00 -5.56
N GLY A 82 -15.64 3.66 -4.46
CA GLY A 82 -14.29 4.12 -4.17
C GLY A 82 -13.21 3.36 -4.95
N LEU A 83 -12.02 3.94 -4.95
CA LEU A 83 -10.84 3.41 -5.62
C LEU A 83 -9.91 2.76 -4.60
N PHE A 84 -9.49 1.53 -4.89
CA PHE A 84 -8.47 0.80 -4.14
C PHE A 84 -7.29 0.52 -5.04
N ALA A 85 -6.12 1.01 -4.69
CA ALA A 85 -4.93 1.00 -5.53
C ALA A 85 -3.67 0.69 -4.72
N GLY A 86 -2.57 0.45 -5.39
CA GLY A 86 -1.26 0.32 -4.78
C GLY A 86 -0.14 0.25 -5.80
N ASN A 87 1.09 0.25 -5.29
CA ASN A 87 2.30 0.16 -6.10
C ASN A 87 2.77 -1.30 -6.26
N ASP A 88 3.86 -1.48 -6.99
CA ASP A 88 4.64 -2.69 -7.09
C ASP A 88 3.89 -3.94 -7.57
N TYR A 89 3.04 -3.78 -8.61
CA TYR A 89 2.37 -4.93 -9.22
C TYR A 89 3.35 -5.89 -9.91
N PHE A 90 4.14 -6.55 -9.07
CA PHE A 90 5.19 -7.46 -9.47
C PHE A 90 5.28 -8.65 -8.52
N THR A 91 5.69 -9.80 -9.04
CA THR A 91 6.09 -10.99 -8.26
C THR A 91 7.43 -11.50 -8.78
N GLY A 92 8.37 -11.67 -7.88
CA GLY A 92 9.70 -12.15 -8.21
C GLY A 92 10.76 -11.74 -7.18
N HIS A 93 11.94 -12.32 -7.31
CA HIS A 93 13.08 -11.96 -6.48
C HIS A 93 13.90 -10.87 -7.17
N VAL A 94 14.24 -9.81 -6.44
CA VAL A 94 15.14 -8.73 -6.89
C VAL A 94 16.47 -8.88 -6.16
N PRO A 95 17.48 -9.55 -6.78
CA PRO A 95 18.71 -9.89 -6.09
C PRO A 95 19.50 -8.67 -5.60
N ALA A 96 19.46 -7.57 -6.36
CA ALA A 96 20.15 -6.33 -5.99
C ALA A 96 19.60 -5.69 -4.70
N ALA A 97 18.31 -5.89 -4.39
CA ALA A 97 17.67 -5.42 -3.19
C ALA A 97 17.58 -6.51 -2.10
N GLY A 98 17.84 -7.78 -2.44
CA GLY A 98 17.67 -8.91 -1.53
C GLY A 98 16.22 -9.19 -1.14
N VAL A 99 15.25 -8.63 -1.88
CA VAL A 99 13.82 -8.66 -1.54
C VAL A 99 13.07 -9.57 -2.52
N THR A 100 12.08 -10.29 -1.99
CA THR A 100 11.13 -11.07 -2.79
C THR A 100 9.77 -10.40 -2.76
N PHE A 101 9.32 -9.97 -3.92
CA PHE A 101 8.01 -9.36 -4.13
C PHE A 101 6.95 -10.44 -4.33
N GLY A 102 5.79 -10.24 -3.75
CA GLY A 102 4.61 -11.08 -3.93
C GLY A 102 3.33 -10.27 -4.12
N VAL A 103 3.48 -8.98 -4.43
CA VAL A 103 2.35 -8.04 -4.53
C VAL A 103 1.38 -8.46 -5.62
N LYS A 104 1.89 -8.77 -6.83
CA LYS A 104 1.03 -9.20 -7.95
C LYS A 104 0.20 -10.43 -7.58
N ASP A 105 0.82 -11.45 -7.00
CA ASP A 105 0.11 -12.69 -6.62
C ASP A 105 -0.96 -12.41 -5.56
N ALA A 106 -0.66 -11.56 -4.57
CA ALA A 106 -1.62 -11.17 -3.55
C ALA A 106 -2.81 -10.40 -4.13
N VAL A 107 -2.54 -9.46 -5.04
CA VAL A 107 -3.58 -8.65 -5.71
C VAL A 107 -4.45 -9.52 -6.62
N ASP A 108 -3.85 -10.40 -7.42
CA ASP A 108 -4.58 -11.29 -8.34
C ASP A 108 -5.50 -12.24 -7.57
N GLU A 109 -4.99 -12.87 -6.50
CA GLU A 109 -5.81 -13.74 -5.64
C GLU A 109 -6.96 -12.96 -4.98
N PHE A 110 -6.64 -11.79 -4.42
CA PHE A 110 -7.62 -10.92 -3.78
C PHE A 110 -8.74 -10.51 -4.74
N ALA A 111 -8.38 -10.11 -5.95
CA ALA A 111 -9.32 -9.67 -6.99
C ALA A 111 -10.16 -10.85 -7.51
N ALA A 112 -9.53 -11.99 -7.79
CA ALA A 112 -10.22 -13.20 -8.24
C ALA A 112 -11.28 -13.67 -7.24
N ALA A 113 -10.95 -13.69 -5.94
CA ALA A 113 -11.88 -14.09 -4.88
C ALA A 113 -13.11 -13.17 -4.75
N ARG A 114 -13.08 -11.97 -5.38
CA ARG A 114 -14.14 -10.95 -5.32
C ARG A 114 -14.74 -10.64 -6.69
N ASN A 115 -14.32 -11.36 -7.73
CA ASN A 115 -14.70 -11.11 -9.12
C ASN A 115 -14.45 -9.66 -9.55
N LEU A 116 -13.32 -9.09 -9.12
CA LEU A 116 -12.88 -7.74 -9.45
C LEU A 116 -11.96 -7.76 -10.67
N ARG A 117 -12.03 -6.70 -11.47
CA ARG A 117 -11.07 -6.47 -12.53
C ARG A 117 -9.91 -5.63 -12.02
N VAL A 118 -8.70 -6.15 -12.15
CA VAL A 118 -7.46 -5.41 -11.89
C VAL A 118 -7.11 -4.59 -13.14
N TYR A 119 -6.83 -3.31 -12.92
CA TYR A 119 -6.27 -2.41 -13.92
C TYR A 119 -4.83 -2.12 -13.52
N VAL A 120 -3.95 -2.05 -14.49
CA VAL A 120 -2.52 -1.82 -14.28
C VAL A 120 -2.09 -0.62 -15.11
N THR A 121 -1.33 0.29 -14.50
CA THR A 121 -0.79 1.45 -15.22
C THR A 121 0.32 1.01 -16.16
N ALA A 122 0.51 1.72 -17.28
CA ALA A 122 1.69 1.53 -18.08
C ALA A 122 2.90 2.05 -17.27
N GLY A 123 3.79 1.15 -16.89
CA GLY A 123 5.01 1.53 -16.19
C GLY A 123 5.86 2.45 -17.06
N ASN A 124 5.83 3.74 -16.76
CA ASN A 124 6.69 4.77 -17.34
C ASN A 124 7.75 5.23 -16.36
N ASP A 125 8.04 4.42 -15.35
CA ASP A 125 9.14 4.69 -14.47
C ASP A 125 10.45 4.61 -15.30
N PRO A 126 11.31 5.63 -15.25
CA PRO A 126 12.62 5.60 -15.92
C PRO A 126 13.46 4.37 -15.57
N ASP A 127 13.23 3.81 -14.39
CA ASP A 127 13.93 2.62 -13.90
C ASP A 127 13.23 1.31 -14.28
N GLY A 128 12.09 1.36 -15.01
CA GLY A 128 11.39 0.21 -15.56
C GLY A 128 10.79 -0.72 -14.51
N CYS A 129 10.71 -0.27 -13.27
CA CYS A 129 10.19 -1.06 -12.15
C CYS A 129 8.68 -0.84 -11.98
N CYS A 130 8.06 -1.72 -11.54
CA CYS A 130 6.79 -2.02 -10.91
C CYS A 130 5.63 -1.03 -11.21
N PRO A 131 4.69 -1.40 -12.09
CA PRO A 131 3.50 -0.59 -12.34
C PRO A 131 2.59 -0.52 -11.12
N ASP A 132 1.77 0.52 -11.06
CA ASP A 132 0.65 0.60 -10.13
C ASP A 132 -0.49 -0.31 -10.57
N TRP A 133 -1.27 -0.74 -9.60
CA TRP A 133 -2.51 -1.48 -9.82
C TRP A 133 -3.69 -0.74 -9.16
N TYR A 134 -4.89 -0.94 -9.70
CA TYR A 134 -6.10 -0.49 -9.04
C TYR A 134 -7.31 -1.34 -9.38
N VAL A 135 -8.28 -1.31 -8.47
CA VAL A 135 -9.62 -1.88 -8.62
C VAL A 135 -10.67 -0.87 -8.18
N LEU A 136 -11.84 -0.93 -8.78
CA LEU A 136 -12.99 -0.13 -8.35
C LEU A 136 -13.90 -0.99 -7.46
N LYS A 137 -14.28 -0.47 -6.31
CA LYS A 137 -15.23 -1.15 -5.43
C LYS A 137 -16.66 -0.92 -5.90
N CYS A 138 -17.12 -1.78 -6.79
CA CYS A 138 -18.51 -1.75 -7.25
C CYS A 138 -19.46 -2.29 -6.18
N GLY A 139 -20.68 -1.75 -6.11
CA GLY A 139 -21.76 -2.35 -5.33
C GLY A 139 -22.13 -3.72 -5.90
N VAL A 140 -22.45 -4.65 -5.01
CA VAL A 140 -23.05 -5.95 -5.37
C VAL A 140 -24.52 -5.74 -5.61
#